data_2c0b06cf3cee056b3d3b6804879e6abd
#
_entry.id   2c0b06cf3cee056b3d3b6804879e6abd
#
_cell.length_a   1.000
_cell.length_b   1.000
_cell.length_c   1.000
_cell.angle_alpha   90.00
_cell.angle_beta   90.00
_cell.angle_gamma   90.00
#
_symmetry.space_group_name_H-M   'P 1'
#
loop_
_entity.id
_entity.type
_entity.pdbx_description
1 polymer ?
#
loop_
_entity_poly.entity_id
_entity_poly.type
_entity_poly.pdbx_seq_one_letter_code
_entity_poly.pdbx_strand_id
1 'polypeptide(L)'
;MKKLFFVLFSLTINVDTFAAFESTYEPLQSEKILFINGNILDGEGNELLDTDLLIADGKIIAIGKGISVEDKDVKIIDAKNKWITPGIIDIHSHMGVYPAPSVRTSSDGNEATSPVTAEVWAEHSMWVQDPQYALALKGGITTFHVLPGSANLIGGRGVTVKNLQRNTIQSMKYPDAKHSLKMACGENPKRVYGNRGQAPSTRMGNFAGYRKAWIEAENYLNKLEAYDSKSDEDKMVESPPKRDLRLDTLSDVLKDEILVHIHCYRAEEMALMIDVAKEFNYKITAFHHGVEAYKIADLLADNGICGALWADWWGFKHEAYDMVQANIAIVDQARGGKGCAIVHSDDERGIQRLNQEAAKARAAGNKAGYDISKARAMNWITSNPAKAAGIYDETGSLVAGKNADVVLWSGDPFSVYSLAEQVFIDGALAFDRNTGFGPVSDFDVGIVDPREDRVND
;
A
#
# COMPACT_ATOMS: atom_id res chain seq x y z
N MET A 1 6.76 57.27 -36.61
CA MET A 1 7.61 56.18 -36.14
C MET A 1 6.83 55.31 -35.17
N LYS A 2 6.29 54.18 -35.64
CA LYS A 2 5.54 53.20 -34.82
C LYS A 2 6.55 52.20 -34.26
N LYS A 3 6.71 52.15 -32.93
CA LYS A 3 7.51 51.16 -32.24
C LYS A 3 6.69 49.85 -32.16
N LEU A 4 7.17 48.82 -32.81
CA LEU A 4 6.63 47.48 -32.74
C LEU A 4 7.24 46.83 -31.49
N PHE A 5 6.41 46.48 -30.49
CA PHE A 5 6.81 45.68 -29.35
C PHE A 5 6.66 44.22 -29.74
N PHE A 6 7.78 43.49 -29.84
CA PHE A 6 7.81 42.03 -29.91
C PHE A 6 7.68 41.50 -28.50
N VAL A 7 6.58 40.85 -28.18
CA VAL A 7 6.43 40.04 -26.97
C VAL A 7 6.98 38.66 -27.30
N LEU A 8 8.16 38.35 -26.80
CA LEU A 8 8.68 36.98 -26.82
C LEU A 8 7.85 36.14 -25.80
N PHE A 9 7.03 35.25 -26.32
CA PHE A 9 6.44 34.18 -25.50
C PHE A 9 7.54 33.14 -25.32
N SER A 10 8.14 33.06 -24.15
CA SER A 10 8.99 31.97 -23.72
C SER A 10 8.08 30.75 -23.46
N LEU A 11 8.08 29.81 -24.41
CA LEU A 11 7.52 28.49 -24.19
C LEU A 11 8.51 27.73 -23.29
N THR A 12 8.28 27.71 -21.99
CA THR A 12 8.95 26.74 -21.12
C THR A 12 8.36 25.37 -21.48
N ILE A 13 9.08 24.61 -22.27
CA ILE A 13 8.83 23.17 -22.41
C ILE A 13 9.29 22.57 -21.09
N ASN A 14 8.35 22.38 -20.16
CA ASN A 14 8.59 21.42 -19.09
C ASN A 14 8.84 20.08 -19.79
N VAL A 15 10.05 19.59 -19.73
CA VAL A 15 10.35 18.20 -20.01
C VAL A 15 9.78 17.45 -18.80
N ASP A 16 8.50 17.09 -18.90
CA ASP A 16 7.90 16.20 -17.91
C ASP A 16 8.79 14.96 -17.85
N THR A 17 9.45 14.78 -16.73
CA THR A 17 10.01 13.50 -16.33
C THR A 17 8.92 12.48 -16.64
N PHE A 18 9.25 11.45 -17.42
CA PHE A 18 8.30 10.42 -17.86
C PHE A 18 7.59 9.86 -16.61
N ALA A 19 6.49 10.50 -16.27
CA ALA A 19 5.62 10.08 -15.20
C ALA A 19 5.21 8.63 -15.43
N ALA A 20 5.08 7.87 -14.38
CA ALA A 20 4.35 6.63 -14.38
C ALA A 20 3.06 6.80 -15.18
N PHE A 21 2.60 5.76 -15.86
CA PHE A 21 1.29 5.83 -16.53
C PHE A 21 0.26 6.39 -15.54
N GLU A 22 -0.35 7.50 -15.88
CA GLU A 22 -1.25 8.22 -14.98
C GLU A 22 -2.46 7.36 -14.59
N SER A 23 -3.02 7.63 -13.42
CA SER A 23 -4.28 7.04 -13.01
C SER A 23 -5.41 7.62 -13.87
N THR A 24 -6.27 6.76 -14.38
CA THR A 24 -7.56 7.12 -14.98
C THR A 24 -8.72 6.68 -14.08
N TYR A 25 -8.46 6.56 -12.78
CA TYR A 25 -9.47 6.19 -11.81
C TYR A 25 -10.56 7.25 -11.72
N GLU A 26 -11.79 6.81 -11.84
CA GLU A 26 -12.98 7.60 -11.59
C GLU A 26 -13.79 6.93 -10.48
N PRO A 27 -14.14 7.66 -9.41
CA PRO A 27 -14.98 7.11 -8.36
C PRO A 27 -16.38 6.75 -8.90
N LEU A 28 -17.05 5.80 -8.28
CA LEU A 28 -18.46 5.58 -8.51
C LEU A 28 -19.27 6.76 -7.97
N GLN A 29 -20.48 6.93 -8.49
CA GLN A 29 -21.40 7.94 -7.97
C GLN A 29 -21.69 7.64 -6.48
N SER A 30 -21.39 8.61 -5.62
CA SER A 30 -21.65 8.51 -4.18
C SER A 30 -23.01 9.11 -3.82
N GLU A 31 -23.59 8.58 -2.76
CA GLU A 31 -24.79 9.13 -2.11
C GLU A 31 -24.40 9.91 -0.86
N LYS A 32 -25.27 10.85 -0.44
CA LYS A 32 -25.16 11.42 0.89
C LYS A 32 -25.74 10.44 1.90
N ILE A 33 -24.91 9.97 2.82
CA ILE A 33 -25.29 8.95 3.80
C ILE A 33 -24.99 9.44 5.21
N LEU A 34 -25.98 9.30 6.10
CA LEU A 34 -25.83 9.51 7.53
C LEU A 34 -25.96 8.16 8.24
N PHE A 35 -24.85 7.65 8.75
CA PHE A 35 -24.87 6.52 9.70
C PHE A 35 -25.18 7.06 11.07
N ILE A 36 -26.15 6.48 11.78
CA ILE A 36 -26.55 6.89 13.12
C ILE A 36 -26.34 5.77 14.13
N ASN A 37 -26.07 6.14 15.38
CA ASN A 37 -25.98 5.24 16.54
C ASN A 37 -24.86 4.19 16.44
N GLY A 38 -23.82 4.38 15.64
CA GLY A 38 -22.75 3.40 15.43
C GLY A 38 -21.67 3.44 16.52
N ASN A 39 -20.94 2.33 16.66
CA ASN A 39 -19.66 2.32 17.37
C ASN A 39 -18.55 2.49 16.35
N ILE A 40 -17.64 3.44 16.54
CA ILE A 40 -16.65 3.83 15.55
C ILE A 40 -15.25 3.61 16.09
N LEU A 41 -14.39 2.98 15.26
CA LEU A 41 -12.94 3.03 15.39
C LEU A 41 -12.44 3.94 14.27
N ASP A 42 -11.97 5.14 14.60
CA ASP A 42 -11.78 6.20 13.60
C ASP A 42 -10.48 6.13 12.78
N GLY A 43 -9.58 5.20 13.12
CA GLY A 43 -8.26 5.12 12.49
C GLY A 43 -7.24 6.15 13.01
N GLU A 44 -7.63 6.99 13.97
CA GLU A 44 -6.76 7.94 14.69
C GLU A 44 -6.43 7.49 16.12
N GLY A 45 -6.91 6.31 16.50
CA GLY A 45 -6.72 5.76 17.83
C GLY A 45 -7.87 6.04 18.81
N ASN A 46 -9.01 6.51 18.33
CA ASN A 46 -10.19 6.73 19.15
C ASN A 46 -11.25 5.65 18.91
N GLU A 47 -11.94 5.29 20.01
CA GLU A 47 -13.13 4.46 20.03
C GLU A 47 -14.30 5.35 20.47
N LEU A 48 -15.25 5.57 19.56
CA LEU A 48 -16.40 6.46 19.76
C LEU A 48 -17.67 5.62 19.76
N LEU A 49 -18.37 5.61 20.89
CA LEU A 49 -19.59 4.81 21.07
C LEU A 49 -20.83 5.66 20.83
N ASP A 50 -21.86 5.05 20.23
CA ASP A 50 -23.14 5.70 19.96
C ASP A 50 -22.93 7.05 19.23
N THR A 51 -22.30 6.98 18.07
CA THR A 51 -21.79 8.13 17.33
C THR A 51 -22.24 8.03 15.88
N ASP A 52 -22.53 9.20 15.29
CA ASP A 52 -22.96 9.32 13.90
C ASP A 52 -21.78 9.64 13.00
N LEU A 53 -21.88 9.23 11.73
CA LEU A 53 -20.94 9.53 10.66
C LEU A 53 -21.70 10.03 9.43
N LEU A 54 -21.38 11.23 8.95
CA LEU A 54 -21.93 11.79 7.73
C LEU A 54 -20.90 11.72 6.61
N ILE A 55 -21.27 11.13 5.48
CA ILE A 55 -20.48 11.12 4.24
C ILE A 55 -21.28 11.77 3.11
N ALA A 56 -20.64 12.52 2.24
CA ALA A 56 -21.21 13.11 1.04
C ALA A 56 -20.11 13.45 0.03
N ASP A 57 -20.44 13.45 -1.24
CA ASP A 57 -19.54 13.84 -2.33
C ASP A 57 -18.18 13.10 -2.27
N GLY A 58 -18.23 11.81 -1.91
CA GLY A 58 -17.06 10.96 -1.80
C GLY A 58 -16.20 11.19 -0.56
N LYS A 59 -16.59 12.11 0.34
CA LYS A 59 -15.77 12.53 1.49
C LYS A 59 -16.47 12.30 2.83
N ILE A 60 -15.66 12.15 3.87
CA ILE A 60 -16.11 12.28 5.26
C ILE A 60 -16.44 13.75 5.51
N ILE A 61 -17.67 14.03 5.94
CA ILE A 61 -18.13 15.39 6.23
C ILE A 61 -18.05 15.69 7.74
N ALA A 62 -18.57 14.78 8.56
CA ALA A 62 -18.60 14.96 10.00
C ALA A 62 -18.66 13.61 10.73
N ILE A 63 -18.12 13.60 11.94
CA ILE A 63 -18.22 12.52 12.91
C ILE A 63 -18.58 13.13 14.28
N GLY A 64 -19.59 12.61 14.94
CA GLY A 64 -20.05 13.15 16.23
C GLY A 64 -21.42 12.63 16.61
N LYS A 65 -21.94 13.06 17.75
CA LYS A 65 -23.28 12.67 18.23
C LYS A 65 -24.34 13.66 17.74
N GLY A 66 -25.48 13.14 17.32
CA GLY A 66 -26.66 13.92 17.01
C GLY A 66 -26.47 14.80 15.77
N ILE A 67 -25.80 14.29 14.75
CA ILE A 67 -25.64 15.01 13.46
C ILE A 67 -27.02 15.18 12.84
N SER A 68 -27.41 16.43 12.61
CA SER A 68 -28.66 16.80 11.93
C SER A 68 -28.38 17.21 10.49
N VAL A 69 -29.13 16.66 9.55
CA VAL A 69 -29.06 17.00 8.13
C VAL A 69 -30.44 17.45 7.67
N GLU A 70 -30.55 18.69 7.17
CA GLU A 70 -31.81 19.24 6.66
C GLU A 70 -32.22 18.69 5.27
N ASP A 71 -31.28 18.05 4.58
CA ASP A 71 -31.44 17.49 3.25
C ASP A 71 -32.36 16.25 3.30
N LYS A 72 -33.44 16.27 2.52
CA LYS A 72 -34.42 15.17 2.47
C LYS A 72 -33.92 13.96 1.70
N ASP A 73 -32.89 14.16 0.87
CA ASP A 73 -32.33 13.10 0.02
C ASP A 73 -31.20 12.35 0.71
N VAL A 74 -30.93 12.62 1.99
CA VAL A 74 -29.95 11.88 2.78
C VAL A 74 -30.43 10.47 3.07
N LYS A 75 -29.63 9.46 2.73
CA LYS A 75 -29.87 8.08 3.11
C LYS A 75 -29.46 7.86 4.55
N ILE A 76 -30.35 7.39 5.39
CA ILE A 76 -30.07 7.12 6.80
C ILE A 76 -29.83 5.61 6.94
N ILE A 77 -28.70 5.25 7.57
CA ILE A 77 -28.34 3.88 7.93
C ILE A 77 -28.24 3.79 9.45
N ASP A 78 -29.13 3.03 10.09
CA ASP A 78 -29.03 2.76 11.51
C ASP A 78 -27.94 1.72 11.79
N ALA A 79 -26.86 2.17 12.37
CA ALA A 79 -25.71 1.35 12.76
C ALA A 79 -25.76 0.92 14.25
N LYS A 80 -26.93 0.95 14.87
CA LYS A 80 -27.11 0.52 16.27
C LYS A 80 -26.61 -0.91 16.47
N ASN A 81 -25.74 -1.10 17.46
CA ASN A 81 -25.02 -2.36 17.75
C ASN A 81 -24.03 -2.81 16.67
N LYS A 82 -23.78 -2.00 15.66
CA LYS A 82 -22.80 -2.24 14.61
C LYS A 82 -21.56 -1.38 14.83
N TRP A 83 -20.52 -1.69 14.07
CA TRP A 83 -19.28 -0.95 14.10
C TRP A 83 -18.98 -0.34 12.73
N ILE A 84 -18.37 0.84 12.77
CA ILE A 84 -17.91 1.55 11.57
C ILE A 84 -16.41 1.76 11.70
N THR A 85 -15.69 1.48 10.61
CA THR A 85 -14.24 1.70 10.54
C THR A 85 -13.88 2.38 9.24
N PRO A 86 -12.67 2.97 9.12
CA PRO A 86 -12.11 3.25 7.81
C PRO A 86 -12.02 1.96 6.99
N GLY A 87 -11.95 2.07 5.68
CA GLY A 87 -11.58 0.98 4.80
C GLY A 87 -10.22 0.38 5.20
N ILE A 88 -10.12 -0.93 5.19
CA ILE A 88 -8.87 -1.63 5.50
C ILE A 88 -7.92 -1.47 4.31
N ILE A 89 -6.64 -1.25 4.61
CA ILE A 89 -5.56 -1.10 3.63
C ILE A 89 -4.53 -2.21 3.85
N ASP A 90 -4.25 -2.98 2.79
CA ASP A 90 -3.14 -3.94 2.82
C ASP A 90 -1.91 -3.38 2.12
N ILE A 91 -0.83 -3.20 2.87
CA ILE A 91 0.43 -2.65 2.34
C ILE A 91 1.31 -3.69 1.63
N HIS A 92 0.94 -4.96 1.66
CA HIS A 92 1.68 -6.02 1.00
C HIS A 92 0.75 -7.05 0.37
N SER A 93 0.40 -6.81 -0.85
CA SER A 93 -0.41 -7.71 -1.67
C SER A 93 0.34 -8.16 -2.91
N HIS A 94 -0.04 -9.31 -3.40
CA HIS A 94 0.39 -9.86 -4.69
C HIS A 94 -0.81 -10.15 -5.60
N MET A 95 -2.00 -9.66 -5.26
CA MET A 95 -3.20 -9.83 -6.10
C MET A 95 -2.96 -9.30 -7.50
N GLY A 96 -3.43 -10.03 -8.49
CA GLY A 96 -3.24 -9.74 -9.89
C GLY A 96 -1.90 -10.14 -10.47
N VAL A 97 -0.78 -10.12 -9.70
CA VAL A 97 0.54 -10.60 -10.16
C VAL A 97 0.79 -12.07 -9.78
N TYR A 98 0.12 -12.56 -8.74
CA TYR A 98 -0.04 -13.97 -8.39
C TYR A 98 -1.53 -14.24 -8.15
N PRO A 99 -2.35 -14.31 -9.21
CA PRO A 99 -3.79 -14.47 -9.07
C PRO A 99 -4.17 -15.84 -8.54
N ALA A 100 -5.38 -15.96 -8.00
CA ALA A 100 -5.97 -17.23 -7.60
C ALA A 100 -7.24 -17.51 -8.43
N PRO A 101 -7.40 -18.75 -8.96
CA PRO A 101 -6.49 -19.87 -8.79
C PRO A 101 -5.14 -19.65 -9.47
N SER A 102 -4.06 -20.10 -8.80
CA SER A 102 -2.70 -19.95 -9.32
C SER A 102 -2.45 -20.90 -10.48
N VAL A 103 -2.06 -20.33 -11.61
CA VAL A 103 -1.57 -21.07 -12.78
C VAL A 103 -0.27 -20.44 -13.26
N ARG A 104 0.62 -21.27 -13.85
CA ARG A 104 1.96 -20.81 -14.27
C ARG A 104 1.90 -19.64 -15.26
N THR A 105 0.90 -19.60 -16.14
CA THR A 105 0.76 -18.58 -17.18
C THR A 105 0.36 -17.20 -16.67
N SER A 106 -0.07 -17.09 -15.41
CA SER A 106 -0.42 -15.83 -14.74
C SER A 106 0.39 -15.60 -13.45
N SER A 107 1.53 -16.28 -13.32
CA SER A 107 2.45 -16.13 -12.18
C SER A 107 3.57 -15.15 -12.55
N ASP A 108 3.27 -13.85 -12.54
CA ASP A 108 4.10 -12.78 -13.09
C ASP A 108 4.68 -11.83 -12.03
N GLY A 109 4.69 -12.25 -10.76
CA GLY A 109 5.12 -11.41 -9.66
C GLY A 109 6.63 -11.23 -9.50
N ASN A 110 7.49 -11.97 -10.20
CA ASN A 110 8.95 -11.80 -10.15
C ASN A 110 9.60 -11.91 -11.53
N GLU A 111 10.25 -10.83 -11.98
CA GLU A 111 11.20 -10.87 -13.09
C GLU A 111 12.57 -11.33 -12.55
N ALA A 112 12.74 -12.64 -12.39
CA ALA A 112 13.92 -13.21 -11.74
C ALA A 112 15.10 -13.47 -12.71
N THR A 113 15.22 -12.73 -13.81
CA THR A 113 16.29 -12.90 -14.82
C THR A 113 17.59 -12.24 -14.42
N SER A 114 17.52 -11.20 -13.55
CA SER A 114 18.67 -10.49 -12.99
C SER A 114 18.45 -10.17 -11.50
N PRO A 115 19.49 -10.09 -10.67
CA PRO A 115 19.36 -9.66 -9.28
C PRO A 115 18.81 -8.24 -9.10
N VAL A 116 18.98 -7.38 -10.09
CA VAL A 116 18.48 -6.00 -10.12
C VAL A 116 17.65 -5.81 -11.37
N THR A 117 16.34 -5.67 -11.18
CA THR A 117 15.32 -5.48 -12.22
C THR A 117 14.43 -4.29 -11.87
N ALA A 118 15.04 -3.16 -11.49
CA ALA A 118 14.32 -1.96 -11.07
C ALA A 118 13.45 -1.35 -12.18
N GLU A 119 13.68 -1.73 -13.45
CA GLU A 119 12.92 -1.32 -14.63
C GLU A 119 11.54 -1.96 -14.76
N VAL A 120 11.25 -3.06 -14.04
CA VAL A 120 9.94 -3.71 -14.13
C VAL A 120 8.95 -3.13 -13.12
N TRP A 121 7.69 -3.07 -13.50
CA TRP A 121 6.62 -2.49 -12.70
C TRP A 121 5.49 -3.50 -12.52
N ALA A 122 5.05 -3.73 -11.30
CA ALA A 122 3.97 -4.68 -10.98
C ALA A 122 2.69 -4.37 -11.77
N GLU A 123 2.37 -3.09 -11.99
CA GLU A 123 1.17 -2.68 -12.73
C GLU A 123 1.10 -3.22 -14.16
N HIS A 124 2.25 -3.55 -14.78
CA HIS A 124 2.29 -4.08 -16.14
C HIS A 124 1.91 -5.56 -16.24
N SER A 125 1.85 -6.26 -15.11
CA SER A 125 1.52 -7.68 -15.05
C SER A 125 0.27 -8.00 -14.22
N MET A 126 -0.41 -6.98 -13.69
CA MET A 126 -1.64 -7.20 -12.90
C MET A 126 -2.79 -7.67 -13.78
N TRP A 127 -3.32 -8.83 -13.45
CA TRP A 127 -4.56 -9.33 -14.04
C TRP A 127 -5.77 -8.75 -13.28
N VAL A 128 -6.46 -7.81 -13.91
CA VAL A 128 -7.54 -7.02 -13.28
C VAL A 128 -8.82 -7.83 -13.01
N GLN A 129 -8.92 -9.03 -13.54
CA GLN A 129 -10.05 -9.96 -13.35
C GLN A 129 -9.78 -11.02 -12.27
N ASP A 130 -8.70 -10.89 -11.51
CA ASP A 130 -8.40 -11.81 -10.41
C ASP A 130 -9.59 -11.86 -9.43
N PRO A 131 -10.21 -13.04 -9.21
CA PRO A 131 -11.35 -13.19 -8.29
C PRO A 131 -11.07 -12.75 -6.86
N GLN A 132 -9.80 -12.65 -6.48
CA GLN A 132 -9.38 -12.23 -5.14
C GLN A 132 -9.78 -10.80 -4.81
N TYR A 133 -9.89 -9.90 -5.80
CA TYR A 133 -10.35 -8.52 -5.56
C TYR A 133 -11.73 -8.49 -4.89
N ALA A 134 -12.68 -9.26 -5.44
CA ALA A 134 -14.03 -9.37 -4.87
C ALA A 134 -14.02 -9.96 -3.46
N LEU A 135 -13.21 -11.00 -3.23
CA LEU A 135 -13.12 -11.66 -1.92
C LEU A 135 -12.48 -10.74 -0.87
N ALA A 136 -11.44 -9.99 -1.24
CA ALA A 136 -10.81 -9.00 -0.38
C ALA A 136 -11.77 -7.85 -0.03
N LEU A 137 -12.56 -7.37 -1.01
CA LEU A 137 -13.58 -6.34 -0.77
C LEU A 137 -14.62 -6.80 0.24
N LYS A 138 -15.07 -8.06 0.15
CA LYS A 138 -15.99 -8.69 1.13
C LYS A 138 -15.39 -8.80 2.53
N GLY A 139 -14.06 -8.68 2.66
CA GLY A 139 -13.31 -8.59 3.91
C GLY A 139 -13.12 -7.16 4.41
N GLY A 140 -13.61 -6.15 3.69
CA GLY A 140 -13.47 -4.74 4.05
C GLY A 140 -12.23 -4.05 3.50
N ILE A 141 -11.49 -4.68 2.58
CA ILE A 141 -10.30 -4.10 1.95
C ILE A 141 -10.73 -3.11 0.86
N THR A 142 -10.44 -1.84 1.04
CA THR A 142 -10.77 -0.78 0.09
C THR A 142 -9.57 -0.35 -0.76
N THR A 143 -8.36 -0.58 -0.25
CA THR A 143 -7.10 -0.20 -0.91
C THR A 143 -6.03 -1.25 -0.62
N PHE A 144 -5.17 -1.51 -1.56
CA PHE A 144 -4.02 -2.39 -1.35
C PHE A 144 -2.83 -1.97 -2.21
N HIS A 145 -1.63 -2.29 -1.72
CA HIS A 145 -0.38 -2.02 -2.39
C HIS A 145 0.19 -3.31 -2.98
N VAL A 146 0.31 -3.37 -4.31
CA VAL A 146 0.84 -4.53 -5.02
C VAL A 146 2.33 -4.38 -5.22
N LEU A 147 3.08 -5.34 -4.72
CA LEU A 147 4.54 -5.40 -4.79
C LEU A 147 4.99 -6.54 -5.69
N PRO A 148 6.11 -6.38 -6.41
CA PRO A 148 6.85 -7.54 -6.90
C PRO A 148 7.21 -8.49 -5.75
N GLY A 149 7.34 -9.77 -6.04
CA GLY A 149 7.81 -10.75 -5.07
C GLY A 149 9.27 -10.51 -4.65
N SER A 150 9.79 -11.33 -3.75
CA SER A 150 11.08 -11.11 -3.09
C SER A 150 12.24 -11.97 -3.63
N ALA A 151 12.19 -12.36 -4.91
CA ALA A 151 13.26 -13.15 -5.53
C ALA A 151 14.55 -12.34 -5.78
N ASN A 152 14.43 -11.04 -6.04
CA ASN A 152 15.51 -10.16 -6.48
C ASN A 152 16.07 -9.33 -5.33
N LEU A 153 17.31 -8.88 -5.42
CA LEU A 153 17.84 -7.83 -4.53
C LEU A 153 17.00 -6.55 -4.66
N ILE A 154 16.71 -6.17 -5.91
CA ILE A 154 15.85 -5.07 -6.30
C ILE A 154 14.91 -5.58 -7.37
N GLY A 155 13.62 -5.66 -7.05
CA GLY A 155 12.63 -6.41 -7.82
C GLY A 155 11.73 -5.57 -8.72
N GLY A 156 11.80 -4.24 -8.63
CA GLY A 156 10.99 -3.33 -9.45
C GLY A 156 9.96 -2.52 -8.66
N ARG A 157 9.10 -1.81 -9.40
CA ARG A 157 8.11 -0.88 -8.81
C ARG A 157 6.85 -1.60 -8.36
N GLY A 158 6.37 -1.22 -7.17
CA GLY A 158 5.03 -1.51 -6.68
C GLY A 158 4.05 -0.37 -6.97
N VAL A 159 2.76 -0.66 -6.86
CA VAL A 159 1.66 0.27 -7.16
C VAL A 159 0.56 0.16 -6.12
N THR A 160 -0.02 1.30 -5.72
CA THR A 160 -1.21 1.37 -4.86
C THR A 160 -2.46 1.43 -5.73
N VAL A 161 -3.47 0.63 -5.40
CA VAL A 161 -4.73 0.56 -6.13
C VAL A 161 -5.93 0.62 -5.19
N LYS A 162 -7.03 1.21 -5.65
CA LYS A 162 -8.34 1.09 -5.01
C LYS A 162 -8.97 -0.25 -5.37
N ASN A 163 -9.57 -0.91 -4.41
CA ASN A 163 -10.22 -2.20 -4.62
C ASN A 163 -11.60 -2.06 -5.25
N LEU A 164 -11.61 -1.39 -6.37
CA LEU A 164 -12.78 -1.23 -7.23
C LEU A 164 -12.44 -1.84 -8.58
N GLN A 165 -12.89 -3.08 -8.80
CA GLN A 165 -12.56 -3.85 -10.00
C GLN A 165 -12.98 -3.11 -11.28
N ARG A 166 -12.07 -2.99 -12.23
CA ARG A 166 -12.21 -2.29 -13.50
C ARG A 166 -11.59 -3.12 -14.63
N ASN A 167 -11.74 -2.63 -15.87
CA ASN A 167 -11.22 -3.32 -17.06
C ASN A 167 -9.73 -3.06 -17.32
N THR A 168 -9.13 -2.07 -16.68
CA THR A 168 -7.70 -1.72 -16.83
C THR A 168 -7.08 -1.39 -15.48
N ILE A 169 -5.77 -1.62 -15.36
CA ILE A 169 -5.05 -1.26 -14.13
C ILE A 169 -5.03 0.26 -13.91
N GLN A 170 -4.93 1.06 -14.97
CA GLN A 170 -4.92 2.52 -14.86
C GLN A 170 -6.19 3.03 -14.18
N SER A 171 -7.34 2.42 -14.46
CA SER A 171 -8.62 2.77 -13.83
C SER A 171 -8.82 2.20 -12.41
N MET A 172 -7.87 1.42 -11.91
CA MET A 172 -7.80 0.96 -10.52
C MET A 172 -6.70 1.67 -9.71
N LYS A 173 -5.72 2.29 -10.36
CA LYS A 173 -4.60 2.97 -9.65
C LYS A 173 -5.14 4.06 -8.74
N TYR A 174 -4.61 4.09 -7.52
CA TYR A 174 -4.90 5.17 -6.58
C TYR A 174 -4.36 6.49 -7.16
N PRO A 175 -5.20 7.55 -7.32
CA PRO A 175 -4.76 8.82 -7.88
C PRO A 175 -3.59 9.41 -7.09
N ASP A 176 -2.60 9.94 -7.79
CA ASP A 176 -1.43 10.63 -7.25
C ASP A 176 -0.59 9.85 -6.22
N ALA A 177 -0.89 8.56 -6.00
CA ALA A 177 -0.12 7.74 -5.10
C ALA A 177 1.29 7.47 -5.65
N LYS A 178 2.31 7.68 -4.81
CA LYS A 178 3.68 7.35 -5.16
C LYS A 178 3.82 5.85 -5.45
N HIS A 179 4.62 5.52 -6.45
CA HIS A 179 5.12 4.14 -6.59
C HIS A 179 6.04 3.78 -5.42
N SER A 180 6.34 2.50 -5.30
CA SER A 180 7.42 2.04 -4.42
C SER A 180 8.46 1.25 -5.17
N LEU A 181 9.67 1.17 -4.62
CA LEU A 181 10.68 0.20 -5.01
C LEU A 181 10.59 -1.01 -4.07
N LYS A 182 10.39 -2.21 -4.62
CA LYS A 182 10.51 -3.45 -3.85
C LYS A 182 11.95 -3.93 -3.86
N MET A 183 12.47 -4.16 -2.66
CA MET A 183 13.76 -4.81 -2.44
C MET A 183 13.59 -6.07 -1.58
N ALA A 184 14.62 -6.93 -1.56
CA ALA A 184 14.64 -8.06 -0.65
C ALA A 184 16.05 -8.32 -0.11
N CYS A 185 16.15 -8.61 1.20
CA CYS A 185 17.35 -9.10 1.85
C CYS A 185 17.26 -10.61 2.11
N GLY A 186 18.29 -11.18 2.72
CA GLY A 186 18.26 -12.51 3.29
C GLY A 186 18.43 -13.66 2.30
N GLU A 187 17.74 -14.74 2.61
CA GLU A 187 17.95 -16.00 1.89
C GLU A 187 17.34 -16.03 0.48
N ASN A 188 16.29 -15.23 0.23
CA ASN A 188 15.56 -15.32 -1.02
C ASN A 188 16.46 -14.96 -2.22
N PRO A 189 17.09 -13.77 -2.33
CA PRO A 189 17.96 -13.46 -3.46
C PRO A 189 19.16 -14.41 -3.57
N LYS A 190 19.84 -14.68 -2.44
CA LYS A 190 21.01 -15.57 -2.48
C LYS A 190 20.67 -16.98 -2.93
N ARG A 191 19.48 -17.50 -2.58
CA ARG A 191 19.01 -18.81 -3.02
C ARG A 191 18.64 -18.82 -4.49
N VAL A 192 17.88 -17.83 -4.94
CA VAL A 192 17.41 -17.75 -6.32
C VAL A 192 18.58 -17.68 -7.29
N TYR A 193 19.55 -16.81 -7.06
CA TYR A 193 20.68 -16.60 -7.97
C TYR A 193 21.82 -17.57 -7.68
N GLY A 194 22.12 -17.88 -6.42
CA GLY A 194 23.13 -18.87 -6.05
C GLY A 194 22.87 -20.27 -6.62
N ASN A 195 21.60 -20.72 -6.64
CA ASN A 195 21.21 -21.98 -7.27
C ASN A 195 21.42 -21.99 -8.81
N ARG A 196 21.55 -20.83 -9.43
CA ARG A 196 21.85 -20.66 -10.85
C ARG A 196 23.35 -20.43 -11.11
N GLY A 197 24.20 -20.52 -10.09
CA GLY A 197 25.64 -20.21 -10.20
C GLY A 197 25.93 -18.73 -10.42
N GLN A 198 25.01 -17.84 -10.05
CA GLN A 198 25.10 -16.38 -10.22
C GLN A 198 25.23 -15.68 -8.87
N ALA A 199 25.75 -14.44 -8.89
CA ALA A 199 25.69 -13.57 -7.72
C ALA A 199 24.29 -12.95 -7.58
N PRO A 200 23.79 -12.76 -6.31
CA PRO A 200 24.44 -13.13 -5.06
C PRO A 200 24.23 -14.60 -4.69
N SER A 201 25.24 -15.22 -4.05
CA SER A 201 25.14 -16.56 -3.46
C SER A 201 25.29 -16.55 -1.94
N THR A 202 25.61 -15.38 -1.37
CA THR A 202 25.80 -15.15 0.06
C THR A 202 25.17 -13.82 0.48
N ARG A 203 24.97 -13.61 1.80
CA ARG A 203 24.57 -12.29 2.31
C ARG A 203 25.61 -11.21 2.05
N MET A 204 26.90 -11.53 2.07
CA MET A 204 27.96 -10.59 1.64
C MET A 204 27.73 -10.16 0.18
N GLY A 205 27.35 -11.10 -0.69
CA GLY A 205 26.99 -10.82 -2.08
C GLY A 205 25.73 -9.98 -2.22
N ASN A 206 24.73 -10.15 -1.34
CA ASN A 206 23.55 -9.29 -1.32
C ASN A 206 23.95 -7.83 -1.12
N PHE A 207 24.73 -7.54 -0.06
CA PHE A 207 25.16 -6.17 0.26
C PHE A 207 26.07 -5.56 -0.82
N ALA A 208 26.97 -6.35 -1.40
CA ALA A 208 27.77 -5.90 -2.54
C ALA A 208 26.89 -5.54 -3.76
N GLY A 209 25.84 -6.31 -3.98
CA GLY A 209 24.87 -6.08 -5.07
C GLY A 209 24.06 -4.79 -4.88
N TYR A 210 23.54 -4.51 -3.67
CA TYR A 210 22.84 -3.25 -3.37
C TYR A 210 23.75 -2.05 -3.60
N ARG A 211 24.94 -2.06 -2.99
CA ARG A 211 25.88 -0.94 -3.08
C ARG A 211 26.30 -0.68 -4.53
N LYS A 212 26.52 -1.75 -5.32
CA LYS A 212 26.79 -1.61 -6.74
C LYS A 212 25.68 -0.90 -7.48
N ALA A 213 24.42 -1.31 -7.25
CA ALA A 213 23.26 -0.70 -7.89
C ALA A 213 23.10 0.78 -7.54
N TRP A 214 23.31 1.15 -6.25
CA TRP A 214 23.23 2.53 -5.81
C TRP A 214 24.37 3.40 -6.36
N ILE A 215 25.60 2.90 -6.44
CA ILE A 215 26.71 3.60 -7.07
C ILE A 215 26.43 3.88 -8.56
N GLU A 216 25.83 2.91 -9.27
CA GLU A 216 25.42 3.09 -10.66
C GLU A 216 24.33 4.16 -10.79
N ALA A 217 23.35 4.18 -9.86
CA ALA A 217 22.29 5.17 -9.84
C ALA A 217 22.79 6.58 -9.53
N GLU A 218 23.67 6.77 -8.52
CA GLU A 218 24.30 8.06 -8.23
C GLU A 218 25.08 8.61 -9.43
N ASN A 219 25.88 7.75 -10.06
CA ASN A 219 26.63 8.15 -11.24
C ASN A 219 25.74 8.56 -12.41
N TYR A 220 24.60 7.91 -12.58
CA TYR A 220 23.61 8.25 -13.59
C TYR A 220 22.91 9.57 -13.26
N LEU A 221 22.44 9.73 -12.04
CA LEU A 221 21.78 10.94 -11.56
C LEU A 221 22.71 12.17 -11.70
N ASN A 222 23.97 12.06 -11.28
CA ASN A 222 24.96 13.13 -11.42
C ASN A 222 25.18 13.54 -12.88
N LYS A 223 25.13 12.58 -13.85
CA LYS A 223 25.23 12.89 -15.28
C LYS A 223 23.99 13.62 -15.80
N LEU A 224 22.78 13.24 -15.34
CA LEU A 224 21.55 13.92 -15.70
C LEU A 224 21.56 15.37 -15.19
N GLU A 225 21.86 15.57 -13.90
CA GLU A 225 21.94 16.89 -13.29
C GLU A 225 23.01 17.78 -13.94
N ALA A 226 24.17 17.21 -14.26
CA ALA A 226 25.23 17.94 -14.98
C ALA A 226 24.79 18.35 -16.39
N TYR A 227 24.02 17.52 -17.08
CA TYR A 227 23.46 17.86 -18.38
C TYR A 227 22.36 18.92 -18.26
N ASP A 228 21.46 18.78 -17.29
CA ASP A 228 20.33 19.70 -17.08
C ASP A 228 20.79 21.11 -16.67
N SER A 229 21.93 21.21 -16.00
CA SER A 229 22.53 22.50 -15.59
C SER A 229 23.26 23.23 -16.72
N LYS A 230 23.42 22.63 -17.92
CA LYS A 230 24.07 23.25 -19.08
C LYS A 230 23.22 24.36 -19.67
N SER A 231 23.90 25.29 -20.36
CA SER A 231 23.24 26.31 -21.18
C SER A 231 22.48 25.68 -22.36
N ASP A 232 21.49 26.37 -22.88
CA ASP A 232 20.77 25.91 -24.09
C ASP A 232 21.70 25.75 -25.29
N GLU A 233 22.75 26.57 -25.39
CA GLU A 233 23.77 26.50 -26.43
C GLU A 233 24.58 25.20 -26.34
N ASP A 234 25.01 24.80 -25.13
CA ASP A 234 25.71 23.55 -24.88
C ASP A 234 24.83 22.34 -25.14
N LYS A 235 23.54 22.39 -24.75
CA LYS A 235 22.55 21.34 -25.01
C LYS A 235 22.25 21.14 -26.50
N MET A 236 22.47 22.16 -27.36
CA MET A 236 22.31 22.02 -28.81
C MET A 236 23.43 21.17 -29.45
N VAL A 237 24.59 21.11 -28.83
CA VAL A 237 25.76 20.41 -29.38
C VAL A 237 26.12 19.11 -28.65
N GLU A 238 25.53 18.87 -27.50
CA GLU A 238 25.76 17.67 -26.67
C GLU A 238 24.46 16.90 -26.46
N SER A 239 24.49 15.60 -26.69
CA SER A 239 23.33 14.75 -26.47
C SER A 239 23.11 14.49 -24.97
N PRO A 240 21.85 14.36 -24.50
CA PRO A 240 21.57 13.96 -23.13
C PRO A 240 22.16 12.57 -22.82
N PRO A 241 22.42 12.27 -21.55
CA PRO A 241 22.80 10.93 -21.13
C PRO A 241 21.83 9.87 -21.67
N LYS A 242 22.36 8.72 -22.09
CA LYS A 242 21.53 7.64 -22.60
C LYS A 242 20.58 7.18 -21.50
N ARG A 243 19.29 7.14 -21.80
CA ARG A 243 18.26 6.67 -20.87
C ARG A 243 18.44 5.19 -20.50
N ASP A 244 18.29 4.88 -19.21
CA ASP A 244 18.32 3.55 -18.64
C ASP A 244 17.16 3.41 -17.64
N LEU A 245 16.12 2.64 -18.00
CA LEU A 245 14.90 2.50 -17.20
C LEU A 245 15.14 1.96 -15.79
N ARG A 246 16.17 1.13 -15.61
CA ARG A 246 16.58 0.62 -14.32
C ARG A 246 17.13 1.75 -13.44
N LEU A 247 18.00 2.56 -14.02
CA LEU A 247 18.63 3.69 -13.34
C LEU A 247 17.65 4.85 -13.14
N ASP A 248 16.67 5.04 -14.04
CA ASP A 248 15.56 5.98 -13.83
C ASP A 248 14.84 5.67 -12.50
N THR A 249 14.42 4.40 -12.31
CA THR A 249 13.75 3.99 -11.07
C THR A 249 14.61 4.18 -9.82
N LEU A 250 15.90 3.84 -9.89
CA LEU A 250 16.80 4.01 -8.75
C LEU A 250 17.09 5.49 -8.46
N SER A 251 17.17 6.33 -9.48
CA SER A 251 17.32 7.79 -9.33
C SER A 251 16.09 8.41 -8.69
N ASP A 252 14.89 7.94 -9.02
CA ASP A 252 13.64 8.42 -8.39
C ASP A 252 13.61 8.10 -6.87
N VAL A 253 14.22 6.98 -6.45
CA VAL A 253 14.43 6.70 -5.01
C VAL A 253 15.37 7.71 -4.38
N LEU A 254 16.51 8.00 -5.01
CA LEU A 254 17.49 8.95 -4.49
C LEU A 254 16.94 10.37 -4.40
N LYS A 255 15.94 10.71 -5.22
CA LYS A 255 15.20 11.98 -5.17
C LYS A 255 14.02 11.99 -4.19
N ASP A 256 13.73 10.88 -3.49
CA ASP A 256 12.57 10.73 -2.61
C ASP A 256 11.21 10.80 -3.37
N GLU A 257 11.22 10.50 -4.67
CA GLU A 257 10.02 10.51 -5.51
C GLU A 257 9.21 9.22 -5.38
N ILE A 258 9.86 8.09 -5.08
CA ILE A 258 9.22 6.79 -4.83
C ILE A 258 9.59 6.21 -3.48
N LEU A 259 8.69 5.42 -2.91
CA LEU A 259 8.84 4.81 -1.58
C LEU A 259 9.75 3.57 -1.66
N VAL A 260 10.32 3.14 -0.51
CA VAL A 260 11.16 1.94 -0.46
C VAL A 260 10.59 0.92 0.51
N HIS A 261 10.23 -0.26 -0.01
CA HIS A 261 9.66 -1.38 0.70
C HIS A 261 10.59 -2.59 0.61
N ILE A 262 11.08 -3.08 1.74
CA ILE A 262 12.13 -4.11 1.79
C ILE A 262 11.62 -5.35 2.50
N HIS A 263 11.56 -6.48 1.80
CA HIS A 263 11.42 -7.80 2.41
C HIS A 263 12.67 -8.12 3.24
N CYS A 264 12.53 -8.31 4.53
CA CYS A 264 13.64 -8.67 5.41
C CYS A 264 13.15 -9.32 6.70
N TYR A 265 13.70 -10.44 7.12
CA TYR A 265 13.26 -11.15 8.33
C TYR A 265 14.10 -10.83 9.55
N ARG A 266 15.43 -10.79 9.40
CA ARG A 266 16.39 -10.80 10.50
C ARG A 266 16.77 -9.40 10.94
N ALA A 267 16.92 -9.23 12.25
CA ALA A 267 17.21 -7.93 12.87
C ALA A 267 18.53 -7.32 12.38
N GLU A 268 19.60 -8.13 12.31
CA GLU A 268 20.90 -7.66 11.87
C GLU A 268 20.92 -7.25 10.39
N GLU A 269 20.14 -7.93 9.54
CA GLU A 269 20.08 -7.56 8.12
C GLU A 269 19.27 -6.27 7.92
N MET A 270 18.16 -6.09 8.66
CA MET A 270 17.41 -4.82 8.65
C MET A 270 18.28 -3.66 9.12
N ALA A 271 19.07 -3.84 10.18
CA ALA A 271 19.99 -2.80 10.67
C ALA A 271 21.06 -2.44 9.62
N LEU A 272 21.65 -3.43 8.96
CA LEU A 272 22.60 -3.20 7.87
C LEU A 272 21.96 -2.52 6.64
N MET A 273 20.69 -2.82 6.32
CA MET A 273 19.97 -2.11 5.26
C MET A 273 19.73 -0.64 5.59
N ILE A 274 19.51 -0.32 6.88
CA ILE A 274 19.44 1.08 7.35
C ILE A 274 20.80 1.79 7.14
N ASP A 275 21.90 1.10 7.38
CA ASP A 275 23.24 1.68 7.13
C ASP A 275 23.49 1.90 5.64
N VAL A 276 23.06 0.98 4.76
CA VAL A 276 23.11 1.19 3.30
C VAL A 276 22.25 2.38 2.88
N ALA A 277 21.05 2.52 3.45
CA ALA A 277 20.18 3.66 3.16
C ALA A 277 20.85 5.00 3.56
N LYS A 278 21.55 5.03 4.68
CA LYS A 278 22.34 6.20 5.12
C LYS A 278 23.55 6.46 4.20
N GLU A 279 24.26 5.41 3.76
CA GLU A 279 25.40 5.53 2.84
C GLU A 279 25.01 6.23 1.53
N PHE A 280 23.81 5.91 0.99
CA PHE A 280 23.31 6.43 -0.28
C PHE A 280 22.20 7.47 -0.14
N ASN A 281 21.94 7.94 1.07
CA ASN A 281 21.01 9.02 1.39
C ASN A 281 19.57 8.79 0.86
N TYR A 282 19.05 7.56 0.93
CA TYR A 282 17.65 7.28 0.64
C TYR A 282 16.90 6.86 1.92
N LYS A 283 15.57 6.91 1.87
CA LYS A 283 14.69 6.55 2.99
C LYS A 283 14.08 5.18 2.80
N ILE A 284 14.12 4.35 3.84
CA ILE A 284 13.33 3.11 3.89
C ILE A 284 11.97 3.46 4.48
N THR A 285 10.90 3.11 3.76
CA THR A 285 9.52 3.32 4.22
C THR A 285 9.08 2.22 5.16
N ALA A 286 9.27 0.96 4.77
CA ALA A 286 8.88 -0.19 5.58
C ALA A 286 9.76 -1.42 5.34
N PHE A 287 10.01 -2.17 6.42
CA PHE A 287 10.43 -3.56 6.33
C PHE A 287 9.21 -4.46 6.38
N HIS A 288 9.17 -5.42 5.45
CA HIS A 288 8.10 -6.39 5.33
C HIS A 288 8.50 -7.74 5.92
N HIS A 289 7.53 -8.41 6.55
CA HIS A 289 7.65 -9.65 7.30
C HIS A 289 8.37 -9.49 8.63
N GLY A 290 9.51 -8.83 8.68
CA GLY A 290 10.22 -8.38 9.88
C GLY A 290 10.07 -9.30 11.11
N VAL A 291 10.29 -10.62 10.93
CA VAL A 291 10.02 -11.62 11.97
C VAL A 291 10.77 -11.30 13.27
N GLU A 292 11.96 -10.70 13.14
CA GLU A 292 12.79 -10.27 14.26
C GLU A 292 12.75 -8.76 14.50
N ALA A 293 11.77 -8.02 13.96
CA ALA A 293 11.67 -6.58 14.13
C ALA A 293 11.58 -6.14 15.61
N TYR A 294 11.01 -6.99 16.46
CA TYR A 294 10.93 -6.76 17.90
C TYR A 294 12.31 -6.53 18.56
N LYS A 295 13.39 -7.11 18.02
CA LYS A 295 14.76 -6.96 18.54
C LYS A 295 15.34 -5.56 18.31
N ILE A 296 14.86 -4.87 17.27
CA ILE A 296 15.33 -3.55 16.83
C ILE A 296 14.19 -2.52 16.73
N ALA A 297 13.11 -2.74 17.45
CA ALA A 297 11.91 -1.90 17.36
C ALA A 297 12.21 -0.41 17.58
N ASP A 298 13.07 -0.09 18.55
CA ASP A 298 13.53 1.29 18.82
C ASP A 298 14.34 1.89 17.66
N LEU A 299 15.18 1.07 17.01
CA LEU A 299 15.95 1.52 15.84
C LEU A 299 15.03 1.84 14.66
N LEU A 300 13.99 1.04 14.45
CA LEU A 300 12.97 1.32 13.41
C LEU A 300 12.24 2.62 13.72
N ALA A 301 11.78 2.80 14.96
CA ALA A 301 11.09 4.02 15.39
C ALA A 301 11.96 5.27 15.27
N ASP A 302 13.24 5.19 15.65
CA ASP A 302 14.20 6.30 15.57
C ASP A 302 14.49 6.74 14.11
N ASN A 303 14.32 5.84 13.14
CA ASN A 303 14.50 6.13 11.72
C ASN A 303 13.16 6.36 10.98
N GLY A 304 12.01 6.36 11.69
CA GLY A 304 10.69 6.54 11.08
C GLY A 304 10.25 5.42 10.12
N ILE A 305 10.79 4.20 10.32
CA ILE A 305 10.55 3.05 9.45
C ILE A 305 9.41 2.21 10.01
N CYS A 306 8.43 1.89 9.16
CA CYS A 306 7.34 1.00 9.54
C CYS A 306 7.77 -0.48 9.51
N GLY A 307 7.26 -1.27 10.45
CA GLY A 307 7.28 -2.73 10.39
C GLY A 307 5.96 -3.25 9.85
N ALA A 308 5.92 -3.72 8.59
CA ALA A 308 4.79 -4.43 8.04
C ALA A 308 4.96 -5.94 8.34
N LEU A 309 4.17 -6.46 9.28
CA LEU A 309 4.46 -7.68 10.00
C LEU A 309 3.30 -8.69 9.88
N TRP A 310 3.60 -9.97 9.99
CA TRP A 310 2.60 -11.02 10.16
C TRP A 310 2.18 -11.17 11.63
N ALA A 311 0.92 -11.50 11.85
CA ALA A 311 0.41 -11.77 13.19
C ALA A 311 1.03 -13.04 13.80
N ASP A 312 1.16 -14.11 13.01
CA ASP A 312 1.59 -15.43 13.51
C ASP A 312 2.22 -16.36 12.45
N TRP A 313 2.69 -15.83 11.32
CA TRP A 313 3.38 -16.64 10.32
C TRP A 313 4.87 -16.76 10.64
N TRP A 314 5.29 -17.94 11.00
CA TRP A 314 6.67 -18.22 11.39
C TRP A 314 7.01 -19.71 11.23
N GLY A 315 8.32 -20.05 11.32
CA GLY A 315 8.80 -21.41 11.38
C GLY A 315 8.81 -22.18 10.05
N PHE A 316 8.27 -21.62 8.97
CA PHE A 316 8.20 -22.28 7.66
C PHE A 316 9.55 -22.27 6.91
N LYS A 317 10.51 -21.48 7.38
CA LYS A 317 11.91 -21.46 6.92
C LYS A 317 12.83 -20.94 8.02
N HIS A 318 14.15 -21.17 7.88
CA HIS A 318 15.10 -20.84 8.92
C HIS A 318 15.13 -19.36 9.31
N GLU A 319 15.04 -18.44 8.35
CA GLU A 319 15.00 -16.99 8.63
C GLU A 319 13.72 -16.53 9.33
N ALA A 320 12.64 -17.29 9.23
CA ALA A 320 11.37 -17.00 9.89
C ALA A 320 11.20 -17.80 11.19
N TYR A 321 12.27 -18.32 11.80
CA TYR A 321 12.19 -19.22 12.96
C TYR A 321 12.07 -18.46 14.28
N ASP A 322 12.80 -17.36 14.47
CA ASP A 322 12.89 -16.64 15.73
C ASP A 322 11.86 -15.49 15.80
N MET A 323 10.58 -15.85 15.81
CA MET A 323 9.45 -14.93 15.92
C MET A 323 8.88 -14.95 17.33
N VAL A 324 8.39 -13.82 17.79
CA VAL A 324 7.54 -13.71 18.98
C VAL A 324 6.16 -13.18 18.58
N GLN A 325 5.09 -13.74 19.13
CA GLN A 325 3.71 -13.34 18.77
C GLN A 325 3.40 -11.88 19.13
N ALA A 326 4.11 -11.31 20.11
CA ALA A 326 3.99 -9.91 20.48
C ALA A 326 4.77 -8.93 19.57
N ASN A 327 5.41 -9.42 18.49
CA ASN A 327 6.28 -8.62 17.61
C ASN A 327 5.62 -7.30 17.19
N ILE A 328 4.37 -7.35 16.71
CA ILE A 328 3.61 -6.17 16.26
C ILE A 328 3.42 -5.17 17.41
N ALA A 329 3.02 -5.64 18.59
CA ALA A 329 2.81 -4.79 19.76
C ALA A 329 4.14 -4.17 20.26
N ILE A 330 5.25 -4.90 20.20
CA ILE A 330 6.58 -4.39 20.58
C ILE A 330 7.01 -3.28 19.63
N VAL A 331 6.86 -3.50 18.31
CA VAL A 331 7.19 -2.49 17.30
C VAL A 331 6.27 -1.26 17.44
N ASP A 332 4.98 -1.47 17.66
CA ASP A 332 4.01 -0.39 17.87
C ASP A 332 4.34 0.48 19.09
N GLN A 333 4.74 -0.17 20.21
CA GLN A 333 5.02 0.51 21.46
C GLN A 333 6.47 1.04 21.60
N ALA A 334 7.31 0.83 20.58
CA ALA A 334 8.67 1.33 20.56
C ALA A 334 8.69 2.85 20.82
N ARG A 335 9.72 3.31 21.58
CA ARG A 335 9.87 4.74 21.94
C ARG A 335 8.61 5.36 22.57
N GLY A 336 7.88 4.59 23.36
CA GLY A 336 6.67 5.09 24.05
C GLY A 336 5.48 5.26 23.10
N GLY A 337 5.26 4.34 22.18
CA GLY A 337 4.12 4.32 21.26
C GLY A 337 4.33 5.13 19.97
N LYS A 338 5.59 5.48 19.65
CA LYS A 338 5.97 6.17 18.41
C LYS A 338 6.30 5.22 17.26
N GLY A 339 6.32 3.92 17.51
CA GLY A 339 6.57 2.93 16.48
C GLY A 339 5.46 2.87 15.43
N CYS A 340 5.80 2.51 14.21
CA CYS A 340 4.88 2.28 13.12
C CYS A 340 4.77 0.79 12.85
N ALA A 341 3.77 0.13 13.44
CA ALA A 341 3.46 -1.26 13.16
C ALA A 341 2.28 -1.37 12.18
N ILE A 342 2.37 -2.31 11.26
CA ILE A 342 1.34 -2.63 10.27
C ILE A 342 1.15 -4.14 10.27
N VAL A 343 -0.10 -4.58 10.17
CA VAL A 343 -0.44 -5.98 9.87
C VAL A 343 -0.71 -6.09 8.39
N HIS A 344 0.00 -7.00 7.71
CA HIS A 344 -0.15 -7.22 6.26
C HIS A 344 -0.49 -8.67 5.93
N SER A 345 -0.94 -8.91 4.70
CA SER A 345 -1.34 -10.25 4.28
C SER A 345 -0.20 -11.05 3.64
N ASP A 346 0.40 -10.58 2.57
CA ASP A 346 1.32 -11.36 1.70
C ASP A 346 0.68 -12.64 1.10
N ASP A 347 -0.62 -12.82 1.29
CA ASP A 347 -1.36 -14.05 0.98
C ASP A 347 -2.78 -13.73 0.54
N GLU A 348 -3.22 -14.38 -0.51
CA GLU A 348 -4.54 -14.20 -1.11
C GLU A 348 -5.72 -14.57 -0.19
N ARG A 349 -5.47 -15.36 0.85
CA ARG A 349 -6.47 -15.74 1.85
C ARG A 349 -6.40 -14.84 3.09
N GLY A 350 -5.18 -14.44 3.47
CA GLY A 350 -4.94 -13.55 4.61
C GLY A 350 -5.58 -12.19 4.41
N ILE A 351 -5.50 -11.63 3.20
CA ILE A 351 -6.07 -10.34 2.87
C ILE A 351 -7.59 -10.27 3.14
N GLN A 352 -8.32 -11.36 2.94
CA GLN A 352 -9.78 -11.41 3.13
C GLN A 352 -10.22 -11.28 4.59
N ARG A 353 -9.29 -11.38 5.55
CA ARG A 353 -9.55 -11.37 7.00
C ARG A 353 -8.48 -10.63 7.80
N LEU A 354 -7.95 -9.58 7.23
CA LEU A 354 -6.86 -8.80 7.83
C LEU A 354 -7.25 -8.21 9.20
N ASN A 355 -8.54 -7.91 9.41
CA ASN A 355 -9.12 -7.55 10.70
C ASN A 355 -8.89 -8.64 11.77
N GLN A 356 -9.02 -9.92 11.41
CA GLN A 356 -8.77 -11.04 12.33
C GLN A 356 -7.27 -11.23 12.60
N GLU A 357 -6.42 -10.98 11.62
CA GLU A 357 -4.97 -10.97 11.81
C GLU A 357 -4.56 -9.88 12.83
N ALA A 358 -5.12 -8.67 12.70
CA ALA A 358 -4.91 -7.60 13.67
C ALA A 358 -5.46 -7.95 15.06
N ALA A 359 -6.59 -8.67 15.14
CA ALA A 359 -7.15 -9.17 16.40
C ALA A 359 -6.21 -10.14 17.11
N LYS A 360 -5.61 -11.08 16.37
CA LYS A 360 -4.61 -12.03 16.91
C LYS A 360 -3.39 -11.30 17.44
N ALA A 361 -2.85 -10.37 16.66
CA ALA A 361 -1.69 -9.57 17.07
C ALA A 361 -1.96 -8.74 18.32
N ARG A 362 -3.15 -8.11 18.40
CA ARG A 362 -3.61 -7.38 19.59
C ARG A 362 -3.71 -8.29 20.82
N ALA A 363 -4.33 -9.45 20.66
CA ALA A 363 -4.47 -10.41 21.76
C ALA A 363 -3.11 -10.92 22.27
N ALA A 364 -2.17 -11.19 21.36
CA ALA A 364 -0.81 -11.58 21.70
C ALA A 364 -0.05 -10.47 22.43
N GLY A 365 -0.18 -9.22 21.98
CA GLY A 365 0.39 -8.05 22.65
C GLY A 365 -0.15 -7.87 24.08
N ASN A 366 -1.47 -7.94 24.26
CA ASN A 366 -2.10 -7.82 25.57
C ASN A 366 -1.71 -8.96 26.52
N LYS A 367 -1.58 -10.19 25.99
CA LYS A 367 -1.06 -11.33 26.75
C LYS A 367 0.40 -11.13 27.20
N ALA A 368 1.19 -10.42 26.41
CA ALA A 368 2.58 -10.08 26.74
C ALA A 368 2.70 -8.85 27.67
N GLY A 369 1.60 -8.25 28.08
CA GLY A 369 1.57 -7.12 29.03
C GLY A 369 1.54 -5.74 28.39
N TYR A 370 1.37 -5.64 27.07
CA TYR A 370 1.12 -4.37 26.38
C TYR A 370 -0.37 -4.05 26.41
N ASP A 371 -0.75 -2.84 26.81
CA ASP A 371 -2.15 -2.42 26.81
C ASP A 371 -2.56 -1.84 25.47
N ILE A 372 -2.88 -2.73 24.53
CA ILE A 372 -3.27 -2.34 23.17
C ILE A 372 -4.80 -2.24 23.09
N SER A 373 -5.32 -1.03 22.91
CA SER A 373 -6.73 -0.78 22.68
C SER A 373 -7.18 -1.31 21.29
N LYS A 374 -8.50 -1.46 21.09
CA LYS A 374 -9.06 -1.76 19.76
C LYS A 374 -8.73 -0.66 18.74
N ALA A 375 -8.89 0.58 19.18
CA ALA A 375 -8.62 1.74 18.33
C ALA A 375 -7.16 1.78 17.88
N ARG A 376 -6.21 1.48 18.78
CA ARG A 376 -4.79 1.37 18.40
C ARG A 376 -4.54 0.25 17.39
N ALA A 377 -5.13 -0.92 17.60
CA ALA A 377 -4.98 -2.05 16.67
C ALA A 377 -5.62 -1.79 15.30
N MET A 378 -6.68 -0.97 15.24
CA MET A 378 -7.28 -0.54 13.97
C MET A 378 -6.29 0.27 13.12
N ASN A 379 -5.45 1.09 13.73
CA ASN A 379 -4.42 1.85 13.02
C ASN A 379 -3.43 0.96 12.26
N TRP A 380 -3.20 -0.28 12.72
CA TRP A 380 -2.28 -1.22 12.08
C TRP A 380 -2.74 -1.70 10.70
N ILE A 381 -4.04 -1.56 10.41
CA ILE A 381 -4.65 -2.00 9.15
C ILE A 381 -5.37 -0.86 8.41
N THR A 382 -5.22 0.39 8.88
CA THR A 382 -5.86 1.56 8.28
C THR A 382 -4.87 2.72 8.14
N SER A 383 -4.66 3.56 9.15
CA SER A 383 -3.82 4.76 9.07
C SER A 383 -2.34 4.45 8.90
N ASN A 384 -1.79 3.44 9.56
CA ASN A 384 -0.37 3.12 9.41
C ASN A 384 -0.01 2.61 8.00
N PRO A 385 -0.75 1.65 7.39
CA PRO A 385 -0.52 1.30 5.99
C PRO A 385 -0.77 2.47 5.02
N ALA A 386 -1.74 3.36 5.30
CA ALA A 386 -1.93 4.58 4.50
C ALA A 386 -0.70 5.49 4.52
N LYS A 387 -0.05 5.65 5.68
CA LYS A 387 1.23 6.38 5.81
C LYS A 387 2.35 5.71 5.01
N ALA A 388 2.46 4.39 5.12
CA ALA A 388 3.47 3.62 4.39
C ALA A 388 3.24 3.59 2.87
N ALA A 389 2.00 3.77 2.41
CA ALA A 389 1.66 3.93 1.00
C ALA A 389 1.73 5.37 0.50
N GLY A 390 1.98 6.35 1.39
CA GLY A 390 2.04 7.78 1.05
C GLY A 390 0.70 8.40 0.70
N ILE A 391 -0.42 7.83 1.19
CA ILE A 391 -1.80 8.26 0.89
C ILE A 391 -2.58 8.66 2.16
N TYR A 392 -1.90 8.84 3.29
CA TYR A 392 -2.57 9.10 4.56
C TYR A 392 -3.37 10.40 4.60
N ASP A 393 -2.95 11.40 3.85
CA ASP A 393 -3.68 12.67 3.77
C ASP A 393 -5.06 12.50 3.11
N GLU A 394 -5.21 11.47 2.27
CA GLU A 394 -6.43 11.19 1.50
C GLU A 394 -7.35 10.15 2.15
N THR A 395 -6.81 9.15 2.86
CA THR A 395 -7.58 8.02 3.38
C THR A 395 -6.95 7.41 4.65
N GLY A 396 -7.47 6.27 5.11
CA GLY A 396 -6.95 5.50 6.25
C GLY A 396 -7.49 5.94 7.62
N SER A 397 -8.33 6.98 7.67
CA SER A 397 -9.02 7.40 8.90
C SER A 397 -10.31 8.15 8.60
N LEU A 398 -11.25 8.15 9.55
CA LEU A 398 -12.55 8.84 9.42
C LEU A 398 -12.43 10.30 9.88
N VAL A 399 -11.58 11.05 9.24
CA VAL A 399 -11.38 12.49 9.49
C VAL A 399 -12.08 13.29 8.40
N ALA A 400 -12.76 14.38 8.79
CA ALA A 400 -13.43 15.26 7.83
C ALA A 400 -12.50 15.75 6.72
N GLY A 401 -12.95 15.67 5.48
CA GLY A 401 -12.21 16.00 4.27
C GLY A 401 -11.50 14.82 3.61
N LYS A 402 -11.25 13.71 4.32
CA LYS A 402 -10.69 12.49 3.72
C LYS A 402 -11.72 11.72 2.89
N ASN A 403 -11.26 10.85 2.03
CA ASN A 403 -12.10 9.97 1.23
C ASN A 403 -12.98 9.10 2.14
N ALA A 404 -14.22 8.95 1.77
CA ALA A 404 -15.18 8.14 2.51
C ALA A 404 -15.02 6.64 2.15
N ASP A 405 -13.83 6.11 2.43
CA ASP A 405 -13.57 4.66 2.43
C ASP A 405 -14.01 4.12 3.79
N VAL A 406 -15.17 3.47 3.84
CA VAL A 406 -15.87 3.11 5.08
C VAL A 406 -16.33 1.66 5.05
N VAL A 407 -16.21 0.96 6.19
CA VAL A 407 -16.76 -0.38 6.37
C VAL A 407 -17.76 -0.38 7.52
N LEU A 408 -18.97 -0.85 7.25
CA LEU A 408 -19.99 -1.16 8.25
C LEU A 408 -19.91 -2.65 8.60
N TRP A 409 -19.67 -2.95 9.85
CA TRP A 409 -19.52 -4.31 10.40
C TRP A 409 -20.75 -4.75 11.16
N SER A 410 -21.11 -6.02 11.08
CA SER A 410 -22.23 -6.63 11.84
C SER A 410 -22.03 -6.63 13.37
N GLY A 411 -20.80 -6.39 13.84
CA GLY A 411 -20.39 -6.35 15.24
C GLY A 411 -18.93 -5.92 15.35
N ASP A 412 -18.28 -6.18 16.49
CA ASP A 412 -16.87 -5.86 16.73
C ASP A 412 -15.97 -6.36 15.58
N PRO A 413 -15.28 -5.50 14.85
CA PRO A 413 -14.47 -5.90 13.69
C PRO A 413 -13.37 -6.91 14.03
N PHE A 414 -12.92 -6.97 15.28
CA PHE A 414 -11.93 -7.93 15.75
C PHE A 414 -12.51 -9.28 16.21
N SER A 415 -13.83 -9.46 16.12
CA SER A 415 -14.48 -10.73 16.37
C SER A 415 -14.48 -11.60 15.11
N VAL A 416 -14.17 -12.89 15.24
CA VAL A 416 -14.28 -13.88 14.15
C VAL A 416 -15.73 -14.11 13.68
N TYR A 417 -16.72 -13.66 14.44
CA TYR A 417 -18.13 -13.74 14.09
C TYR A 417 -18.64 -12.51 13.34
N SER A 418 -17.86 -11.43 13.29
CA SER A 418 -18.25 -10.21 12.61
C SER A 418 -17.89 -10.26 11.14
N LEU A 419 -18.79 -9.75 10.32
CA LEU A 419 -18.64 -9.66 8.85
C LEU A 419 -18.76 -8.20 8.43
N ALA A 420 -18.04 -7.80 7.41
CA ALA A 420 -18.33 -6.56 6.70
C ALA A 420 -19.70 -6.71 6.04
N GLU A 421 -20.67 -5.88 6.42
CA GLU A 421 -22.00 -5.87 5.83
C GLU A 421 -22.06 -4.98 4.60
N GLN A 422 -21.46 -3.79 4.72
CA GLN A 422 -21.36 -2.85 3.60
C GLN A 422 -19.96 -2.27 3.55
N VAL A 423 -19.44 -2.09 2.34
CA VAL A 423 -18.16 -1.46 2.06
C VAL A 423 -18.37 -0.31 1.10
N PHE A 424 -17.87 0.84 1.47
CA PHE A 424 -17.92 2.06 0.67
C PHE A 424 -16.50 2.46 0.25
N ILE A 425 -16.35 2.85 -1.00
CA ILE A 425 -15.11 3.41 -1.56
C ILE A 425 -15.46 4.77 -2.15
N ASP A 426 -14.76 5.82 -1.72
CA ASP A 426 -15.07 7.20 -2.08
C ASP A 426 -16.57 7.55 -1.88
N GLY A 427 -17.16 7.08 -0.78
CA GLY A 427 -18.55 7.29 -0.43
C GLY A 427 -19.58 6.51 -1.23
N ALA A 428 -19.17 5.82 -2.27
CA ALA A 428 -20.04 4.97 -3.07
C ALA A 428 -20.09 3.54 -2.51
N LEU A 429 -21.28 2.95 -2.49
CA LEU A 429 -21.46 1.55 -2.08
C LEU A 429 -20.76 0.63 -3.09
N ALA A 430 -19.72 -0.06 -2.65
CA ALA A 430 -18.98 -1.03 -3.47
C ALA A 430 -19.40 -2.48 -3.20
N PHE A 431 -19.90 -2.77 -1.99
CA PHE A 431 -20.37 -4.10 -1.62
C PHE A 431 -21.47 -3.99 -0.54
N ASP A 432 -22.53 -4.79 -0.69
CA ASP A 432 -23.58 -5.00 0.31
C ASP A 432 -23.90 -6.49 0.44
N ARG A 433 -23.61 -7.04 1.59
CA ARG A 433 -23.80 -8.47 1.89
C ARG A 433 -25.26 -8.87 1.90
N ASN A 434 -26.16 -7.99 2.35
CA ASN A 434 -27.57 -8.30 2.53
C ASN A 434 -28.33 -8.38 1.19
N THR A 435 -27.93 -7.54 0.23
CA THR A 435 -28.53 -7.52 -1.11
C THR A 435 -27.75 -8.36 -2.12
N GLY A 436 -26.55 -8.81 -1.75
CA GLY A 436 -25.62 -9.45 -2.68
C GLY A 436 -25.00 -8.50 -3.70
N PHE A 437 -25.19 -7.18 -3.53
CA PHE A 437 -24.57 -6.19 -4.41
C PHE A 437 -23.05 -6.21 -4.25
N GLY A 438 -22.33 -6.21 -5.36
CA GLY A 438 -20.87 -6.17 -5.38
C GLY A 438 -20.31 -6.78 -6.66
N PRO A 439 -18.99 -6.80 -6.78
CA PRO A 439 -18.35 -7.39 -7.94
C PRO A 439 -18.65 -8.89 -8.01
N VAL A 440 -18.88 -9.36 -9.21
CA VAL A 440 -18.99 -10.79 -9.56
C VAL A 440 -17.78 -11.18 -10.38
N SER A 441 -17.34 -12.41 -10.21
CA SER A 441 -16.26 -12.96 -11.01
C SER A 441 -16.77 -13.31 -12.41
N ASP A 442 -15.96 -13.05 -13.45
CA ASP A 442 -16.23 -13.50 -14.81
C ASP A 442 -16.37 -15.02 -14.91
N PHE A 443 -15.83 -15.76 -13.94
CA PHE A 443 -16.04 -17.21 -13.84
C PHE A 443 -17.47 -17.59 -13.41
N ASP A 444 -18.20 -16.66 -12.78
CA ASP A 444 -19.55 -16.94 -12.27
C ASP A 444 -20.64 -16.57 -13.28
N VAL A 445 -20.45 -15.53 -14.09
CA VAL A 445 -21.57 -14.90 -14.85
C VAL A 445 -21.24 -14.58 -16.30
N GLY A 446 -20.02 -14.79 -16.78
CA GLY A 446 -19.62 -14.21 -18.06
C GLY A 446 -19.53 -12.67 -17.98
N ILE A 447 -19.56 -12.00 -19.12
CA ILE A 447 -19.13 -10.60 -19.24
C ILE A 447 -20.31 -9.60 -19.02
N VAL A 448 -21.17 -9.80 -18.07
CA VAL A 448 -22.22 -8.80 -17.77
C VAL A 448 -21.88 -8.07 -16.49
N ASP A 449 -21.72 -6.74 -16.58
CA ASP A 449 -21.62 -5.90 -15.39
C ASP A 449 -23.00 -5.86 -14.70
N PRO A 450 -23.19 -6.53 -13.54
CA PRO A 450 -24.49 -6.58 -12.89
C PRO A 450 -24.97 -5.21 -12.38
N ARG A 451 -24.14 -4.18 -12.50
CA ARG A 451 -24.49 -2.81 -12.14
C ARG A 451 -25.26 -2.09 -13.26
N GLU A 452 -25.09 -2.49 -14.52
CA GLU A 452 -25.83 -1.91 -15.65
C GLU A 452 -27.30 -2.34 -15.65
N ASP A 453 -27.60 -3.55 -15.15
CA ASP A 453 -28.98 -4.07 -15.13
C ASP A 453 -29.81 -3.58 -13.92
N ARG A 454 -29.18 -2.99 -12.89
CA ARG A 454 -29.86 -2.53 -11.67
C ARG A 454 -30.23 -1.04 -11.67
N VAL A 455 -29.86 -0.31 -12.70
CA VAL A 455 -30.25 1.11 -12.86
C VAL A 455 -31.68 1.24 -13.44
N ASN A 456 -32.29 0.13 -13.88
CA ASN A 456 -33.60 0.12 -14.56
C ASN A 456 -34.71 -0.61 -13.79
N ASP A 457 -34.46 -1.02 -12.51
CA ASP A 457 -35.50 -1.51 -11.59
C ASP A 457 -35.52 -0.56 -10.35
#